data_dec9bafdc1697adfc06975114076f2b6
#
_entry.id   dec9bafdc1697adfc06975114076f2b6
#
_cell.length_a   1.000
_cell.length_b   1.000
_cell.length_c   1.000
_cell.angle_alpha   90.00
_cell.angle_beta   90.00
_cell.angle_gamma   90.00
#
_symmetry.space_group_name_H-M   'P 1'
#
loop_
_entity.id
_entity.type
_entity.pdbx_description
1 polymer ?
#
loop_
_entity_poly.entity_id
_entity_poly.type
_entity_poly.pdbx_seq_one_letter_code
_entity_poly.pdbx_strand_id
1 'polypeptide(L)'
;MHILYVHQNFPAQFGHIARHLVRQRAWQCTFVSETPAGEVEGIRKVQYKTAGGATKATHFCSRTFENAVWHTDAVYNALKAKPEIRPDLIVGHSGFGSTLFLSELYPDTPIINFFEYYYRAHDPDSDMDFRSDLPWEVPELKYLRSRCRNAMILLDLQNCDAAYTPTQFQKSRFPEEYSSKLQVIFDGVDRGVYHGYGEELRPTPAARGTRTIAGREVSPTTRVVTYVSRGFESMRGFDVFMKTAKRIYTQYPDVIFFVVGSDRIAYGGDESYIAPFKSFKEWTLKQDSYDLGKFVFPGRLPPADLGKLLASSDLHIYLTVPFVLSWSMMDALSCGAVVLGSATPPVMEMIRDGENGLLADFFNPDEMAEKAVKVLQDPGAYRPLGRAAEEGIVRDYSLEAVLPRMLAMYDDAVNRRAAMPRAVRRTVQAIPDGSATPPTHAAQSGRSPFLG
;
A
#
# COMPACT_ATOMS: atom_id res chain seq x y z
N MET A 1 -13.92 14.79 20.00
CA MET A 1 -14.38 14.14 18.76
C MET A 1 -14.11 12.64 18.83
N HIS A 2 -15.04 11.82 18.34
CA HIS A 2 -14.90 10.37 18.25
C HIS A 2 -14.81 9.96 16.77
N ILE A 3 -13.68 9.38 16.37
CA ILE A 3 -13.47 8.87 15.01
C ILE A 3 -13.60 7.35 14.99
N LEU A 4 -14.33 6.87 14.00
CA LEU A 4 -14.45 5.44 13.67
C LEU A 4 -13.61 5.12 12.42
N TYR A 5 -12.53 4.34 12.57
CA TYR A 5 -11.75 3.82 11.46
C TYR A 5 -12.22 2.43 11.04
N VAL A 6 -12.28 2.18 9.74
CA VAL A 6 -12.68 0.89 9.17
C VAL A 6 -11.61 0.39 8.19
N HIS A 7 -10.99 -0.75 8.53
CA HIS A 7 -10.02 -1.44 7.66
C HIS A 7 -9.91 -2.91 8.05
N GLN A 8 -9.76 -3.83 7.10
CA GLN A 8 -9.63 -5.27 7.38
C GLN A 8 -8.44 -5.59 8.29
N ASN A 9 -7.31 -4.92 8.08
CA ASN A 9 -6.10 -5.08 8.89
C ASN A 9 -6.06 -4.03 10.00
N PHE A 10 -5.42 -4.36 11.13
CA PHE A 10 -5.21 -3.44 12.24
C PHE A 10 -3.70 -3.28 12.50
N PRO A 11 -3.19 -2.08 12.74
CA PRO A 11 -3.87 -0.77 12.62
C PRO A 11 -3.79 -0.16 11.21
N ALA A 12 -3.30 -0.90 10.21
CA ALA A 12 -3.14 -0.48 8.81
C ALA A 12 -2.47 0.91 8.69
N GLN A 13 -2.76 1.65 7.60
CA GLN A 13 -2.24 3.01 7.41
C GLN A 13 -2.82 4.04 8.37
N PHE A 14 -3.95 3.78 9.00
CA PHE A 14 -4.57 4.73 9.94
C PHE A 14 -3.93 4.73 11.33
N GLY A 15 -3.07 3.74 11.64
CA GLY A 15 -2.59 3.51 13.01
C GLY A 15 -1.75 4.64 13.58
N HIS A 16 -0.87 5.26 12.79
CA HIS A 16 -0.04 6.36 13.28
C HIS A 16 -0.84 7.66 13.43
N ILE A 17 -1.79 7.94 12.52
CA ILE A 17 -2.72 9.06 12.64
C ILE A 17 -3.61 8.89 13.87
N ALA A 18 -4.22 7.72 14.05
CA ALA A 18 -5.08 7.42 15.19
C ALA A 18 -4.32 7.57 16.53
N ARG A 19 -3.09 7.06 16.63
CA ARG A 19 -2.23 7.25 17.81
C ARG A 19 -1.94 8.73 18.09
N HIS A 20 -1.63 9.49 17.05
CA HIS A 20 -1.40 10.92 17.20
C HIS A 20 -2.66 11.64 17.74
N LEU A 21 -3.82 11.35 17.18
CA LEU A 21 -5.08 11.97 17.59
C LEU A 21 -5.45 11.64 19.05
N VAL A 22 -5.26 10.41 19.47
CA VAL A 22 -5.49 9.99 20.86
C VAL A 22 -4.53 10.71 21.81
N ARG A 23 -3.24 10.73 21.52
CA ARG A 23 -2.20 11.25 22.42
C ARG A 23 -2.16 12.78 22.46
N GLN A 24 -2.30 13.44 21.32
CA GLN A 24 -2.08 14.88 21.19
C GLN A 24 -3.38 15.71 21.20
N ARG A 25 -4.52 15.09 20.88
CA ARG A 25 -5.82 15.78 20.79
C ARG A 25 -6.84 15.25 21.79
N ALA A 26 -6.53 14.20 22.54
CA ALA A 26 -7.45 13.52 23.45
C ALA A 26 -8.77 13.08 22.75
N TRP A 27 -8.69 12.74 21.44
CA TRP A 27 -9.84 12.25 20.70
C TRP A 27 -10.06 10.76 20.99
N GLN A 28 -11.31 10.35 20.94
CA GLN A 28 -11.65 8.93 21.01
C GLN A 28 -11.49 8.30 19.63
N CYS A 29 -10.83 7.17 19.58
CA CYS A 29 -10.67 6.40 18.34
C CYS A 29 -11.22 4.98 18.54
N THR A 30 -12.16 4.60 17.69
CA THR A 30 -12.60 3.22 17.54
C THR A 30 -12.09 2.69 16.21
N PHE A 31 -11.54 1.49 16.20
CA PHE A 31 -11.03 0.84 15.00
C PHE A 31 -11.74 -0.49 14.76
N VAL A 32 -12.41 -0.61 13.61
CA VAL A 32 -13.11 -1.83 13.20
C VAL A 32 -12.23 -2.61 12.23
N SER A 33 -11.87 -3.85 12.58
CA SER A 33 -11.00 -4.70 11.75
C SER A 33 -11.41 -6.17 11.82
N GLU A 34 -11.08 -6.92 10.75
CA GLU A 34 -11.21 -8.37 10.74
C GLU A 34 -10.05 -9.04 11.49
N THR A 35 -8.84 -8.49 11.35
CA THR A 35 -7.63 -9.03 11.94
C THR A 35 -7.70 -9.01 13.47
N PRO A 36 -7.51 -10.16 14.15
CA PRO A 36 -7.53 -10.23 15.60
C PRO A 36 -6.29 -9.61 16.27
N ALA A 37 -5.20 -9.45 15.51
CA ALA A 37 -3.89 -9.08 16.04
C ALA A 37 -3.78 -7.61 16.45
N GLY A 38 -2.98 -7.37 17.48
CA GLY A 38 -2.46 -6.08 17.89
C GLY A 38 -3.39 -5.27 18.79
N GLU A 39 -2.76 -4.57 19.73
CA GLU A 39 -3.36 -3.52 20.53
C GLU A 39 -2.60 -2.23 20.29
N VAL A 40 -3.29 -1.12 20.31
CA VAL A 40 -2.71 0.22 20.31
C VAL A 40 -3.35 0.99 21.45
N GLU A 41 -2.52 1.48 22.36
CA GLU A 41 -2.95 2.23 23.53
C GLU A 41 -3.90 3.38 23.17
N GLY A 42 -5.05 3.45 23.85
CA GLY A 42 -6.06 4.49 23.65
C GLY A 42 -6.96 4.29 22.42
N ILE A 43 -6.77 3.23 21.64
CA ILE A 43 -7.64 2.89 20.51
C ILE A 43 -8.54 1.72 20.90
N ARG A 44 -9.86 1.96 20.92
CA ARG A 44 -10.86 0.92 21.11
C ARG A 44 -10.95 0.05 19.84
N LYS A 45 -10.71 -1.24 19.95
CA LYS A 45 -10.82 -2.17 18.82
C LYS A 45 -12.18 -2.88 18.83
N VAL A 46 -12.80 -2.93 17.65
CA VAL A 46 -13.98 -3.77 17.37
C VAL A 46 -13.59 -4.76 16.29
N GLN A 47 -13.59 -6.04 16.65
CA GLN A 47 -13.33 -7.09 15.67
C GLN A 47 -14.64 -7.54 15.03
N TYR A 48 -14.63 -7.73 13.71
CA TYR A 48 -15.66 -8.41 12.96
C TYR A 48 -15.15 -9.70 12.32
N LYS A 49 -16.06 -10.52 11.86
CA LYS A 49 -15.75 -11.72 11.07
C LYS A 49 -16.81 -11.87 9.98
N THR A 50 -16.38 -12.10 8.75
CA THR A 50 -17.30 -12.39 7.65
C THR A 50 -17.95 -13.76 7.84
N ALA A 51 -19.26 -13.84 7.57
CA ALA A 51 -20.02 -15.10 7.64
C ALA A 51 -19.97 -15.88 6.32
N GLY A 52 -19.53 -15.23 5.22
CA GLY A 52 -19.47 -15.84 3.90
C GLY A 52 -18.49 -15.10 2.99
N GLY A 53 -18.60 -15.34 1.68
CA GLY A 53 -17.78 -14.75 0.65
C GLY A 53 -18.08 -15.36 -0.72
N ALA A 54 -17.35 -14.92 -1.74
CA ALA A 54 -17.44 -15.47 -3.08
C ALA A 54 -17.07 -16.95 -3.10
N THR A 55 -17.86 -17.74 -3.81
CA THR A 55 -17.69 -19.18 -3.97
C THR A 55 -17.20 -19.52 -5.38
N LYS A 56 -17.01 -20.81 -5.68
CA LYS A 56 -16.71 -21.29 -7.04
C LYS A 56 -17.86 -21.00 -8.02
N ALA A 57 -19.09 -20.90 -7.54
CA ALA A 57 -20.28 -20.58 -8.34
C ALA A 57 -20.41 -19.08 -8.62
N THR A 58 -19.77 -18.21 -7.83
CA THR A 58 -19.74 -16.77 -8.10
C THR A 58 -18.94 -16.49 -9.36
N HIS A 59 -19.50 -15.71 -10.30
CA HIS A 59 -18.82 -15.35 -11.54
C HIS A 59 -17.46 -14.69 -11.24
N PHE A 60 -16.43 -15.11 -11.95
CA PHE A 60 -15.04 -14.71 -11.67
C PHE A 60 -14.86 -13.17 -11.59
N CYS A 61 -15.53 -12.41 -12.46
CA CYS A 61 -15.42 -10.96 -12.47
C CYS A 61 -16.06 -10.29 -11.25
N SER A 62 -17.13 -10.85 -10.68
CA SER A 62 -17.86 -10.25 -9.56
C SER A 62 -17.34 -10.66 -8.18
N ARG A 63 -16.45 -11.66 -8.08
CA ARG A 63 -15.97 -12.19 -6.79
C ARG A 63 -15.39 -11.14 -5.85
N THR A 64 -14.67 -10.15 -6.38
CA THR A 64 -14.09 -9.08 -5.56
C THR A 64 -15.19 -8.21 -4.95
N PHE A 65 -16.21 -7.88 -5.74
CA PHE A 65 -17.37 -7.12 -5.26
C PHE A 65 -18.19 -7.92 -4.23
N GLU A 66 -18.46 -9.19 -4.52
CA GLU A 66 -19.15 -10.09 -3.59
C GLU A 66 -18.46 -10.14 -2.23
N ASN A 67 -17.13 -10.36 -2.23
CA ASN A 67 -16.36 -10.34 -0.99
C ASN A 67 -16.44 -8.99 -0.26
N ALA A 68 -16.39 -7.88 -0.98
CA ALA A 68 -16.52 -6.56 -0.39
C ALA A 68 -17.89 -6.34 0.27
N VAL A 69 -18.97 -6.85 -0.32
CA VAL A 69 -20.32 -6.82 0.29
C VAL A 69 -20.36 -7.61 1.61
N TRP A 70 -19.76 -8.80 1.64
CA TRP A 70 -19.67 -9.60 2.87
C TRP A 70 -18.90 -8.89 3.99
N HIS A 71 -17.80 -8.20 3.64
CA HIS A 71 -17.05 -7.40 4.62
C HIS A 71 -17.87 -6.21 5.13
N THR A 72 -18.55 -5.49 4.24
CA THR A 72 -19.41 -4.36 4.60
C THR A 72 -20.57 -4.78 5.52
N ASP A 73 -21.22 -5.90 5.21
CA ASP A 73 -22.28 -6.48 6.05
C ASP A 73 -21.75 -6.85 7.45
N ALA A 74 -20.59 -7.51 7.50
CA ALA A 74 -20.00 -7.92 8.78
C ALA A 74 -19.61 -6.70 9.65
N VAL A 75 -19.08 -5.62 9.04
CA VAL A 75 -18.78 -4.35 9.72
C VAL A 75 -20.06 -3.73 10.27
N TYR A 76 -21.11 -3.65 9.45
CA TYR A 76 -22.43 -3.13 9.85
C TYR A 76 -22.99 -3.88 11.05
N ASN A 77 -23.03 -5.21 11.00
CA ASN A 77 -23.58 -6.05 12.08
C ASN A 77 -22.75 -5.95 13.36
N ALA A 78 -21.42 -5.90 13.26
CA ALA A 78 -20.53 -5.73 14.41
C ALA A 78 -20.75 -4.41 15.15
N LEU A 79 -21.04 -3.34 14.41
CA LEU A 79 -21.32 -2.01 14.97
C LEU A 79 -22.77 -1.87 15.45
N LYS A 80 -23.73 -2.45 14.73
CA LYS A 80 -25.15 -2.50 15.17
C LYS A 80 -25.31 -3.16 16.54
N ALA A 81 -24.49 -4.16 16.84
CA ALA A 81 -24.46 -4.82 18.15
C ALA A 81 -23.84 -3.96 19.27
N LYS A 82 -23.34 -2.76 18.96
CA LYS A 82 -22.65 -1.85 19.89
C LYS A 82 -23.21 -0.43 19.83
N PRO A 83 -24.46 -0.21 20.26
CA PRO A 83 -25.16 1.08 20.10
C PRO A 83 -24.53 2.24 20.87
N GLU A 84 -23.63 1.94 21.81
CA GLU A 84 -22.85 2.92 22.51
C GLU A 84 -21.74 3.59 21.65
N ILE A 85 -21.41 2.99 20.50
CA ILE A 85 -20.46 3.59 19.54
C ILE A 85 -21.20 4.61 18.70
N ARG A 86 -20.92 5.88 18.95
CA ARG A 86 -21.49 7.02 18.23
C ARG A 86 -20.38 7.91 17.72
N PRO A 87 -19.89 7.66 16.49
CA PRO A 87 -18.80 8.46 15.94
C PRO A 87 -19.29 9.80 15.43
N ASP A 88 -18.43 10.82 15.59
CA ASP A 88 -18.58 12.12 14.95
C ASP A 88 -18.09 12.12 13.50
N LEU A 89 -17.19 11.18 13.17
CA LEU A 89 -16.59 11.00 11.85
C LEU A 89 -16.27 9.53 11.60
N ILE A 90 -16.55 9.07 10.39
CA ILE A 90 -16.17 7.74 9.91
C ILE A 90 -15.09 7.89 8.83
N VAL A 91 -14.00 7.12 8.96
CA VAL A 91 -12.90 7.07 7.98
C VAL A 91 -12.69 5.62 7.56
N GLY A 92 -12.91 5.32 6.29
CA GLY A 92 -12.75 3.97 5.73
C GLY A 92 -11.72 3.89 4.63
N HIS A 93 -11.41 2.66 4.22
CA HIS A 93 -10.55 2.35 3.09
C HIS A 93 -11.36 1.62 2.04
N SER A 94 -11.68 2.27 0.92
CA SER A 94 -12.39 1.61 -0.18
C SER A 94 -11.59 0.40 -0.69
N GLY A 95 -12.22 -0.75 -0.75
CA GLY A 95 -11.60 -2.03 -1.12
C GLY A 95 -11.08 -2.88 0.06
N PHE A 96 -10.71 -2.26 1.21
CA PHE A 96 -10.24 -2.98 2.41
C PHE A 96 -11.01 -2.62 3.69
N GLY A 97 -12.02 -1.80 3.60
CA GLY A 97 -12.82 -1.35 4.75
C GLY A 97 -13.94 -0.45 4.27
N SER A 98 -14.76 -0.96 3.34
CA SER A 98 -15.88 -0.21 2.80
C SER A 98 -16.83 0.25 3.91
N THR A 99 -17.28 1.48 3.78
CA THR A 99 -18.21 2.15 4.69
C THR A 99 -19.63 2.19 4.16
N LEU A 100 -19.91 1.49 3.06
CA LEU A 100 -21.15 1.63 2.26
C LEU A 100 -22.42 1.51 3.12
N PHE A 101 -22.51 0.53 4.02
CA PHE A 101 -23.69 0.33 4.85
C PHE A 101 -23.71 1.17 6.12
N LEU A 102 -22.63 1.88 6.45
CA LEU A 102 -22.55 2.68 7.66
C LEU A 102 -23.39 3.96 7.58
N SER A 103 -23.73 4.41 6.40
CA SER A 103 -24.69 5.49 6.21
C SER A 103 -26.11 5.15 6.71
N GLU A 104 -26.45 3.86 6.74
CA GLU A 104 -27.74 3.38 7.27
C GLU A 104 -27.72 3.31 8.80
N LEU A 105 -26.55 3.04 9.39
CA LEU A 105 -26.39 2.98 10.85
C LEU A 105 -26.15 4.35 11.48
N TYR A 106 -25.42 5.23 10.77
CA TYR A 106 -25.01 6.55 11.22
C TYR A 106 -25.38 7.63 10.18
N PRO A 107 -26.67 7.93 9.97
CA PRO A 107 -27.14 8.77 8.87
C PRO A 107 -26.67 10.23 8.98
N ASP A 108 -26.39 10.70 10.19
CA ASP A 108 -25.93 12.09 10.44
C ASP A 108 -24.41 12.22 10.51
N THR A 109 -23.66 11.10 10.51
CA THR A 109 -22.19 11.10 10.61
C THR A 109 -21.56 11.20 9.22
N PRO A 110 -20.62 12.14 9.00
CA PRO A 110 -19.90 12.24 7.75
C PRO A 110 -18.96 11.03 7.55
N ILE A 111 -18.80 10.64 6.28
CA ILE A 111 -17.97 9.53 5.85
C ILE A 111 -16.85 10.06 4.95
N ILE A 112 -15.61 9.76 5.30
CA ILE A 112 -14.43 9.99 4.47
C ILE A 112 -13.88 8.64 4.06
N ASN A 113 -13.60 8.45 2.77
CA ASN A 113 -12.94 7.25 2.30
C ASN A 113 -11.58 7.53 1.68
N PHE A 114 -10.61 6.69 2.04
CA PHE A 114 -9.34 6.57 1.35
C PHE A 114 -9.51 5.68 0.13
N PHE A 115 -8.97 6.13 -0.99
CA PHE A 115 -9.01 5.41 -2.27
C PHE A 115 -7.58 5.13 -2.73
N GLU A 116 -7.19 3.85 -2.68
CA GLU A 116 -5.84 3.46 -3.02
C GLU A 116 -5.62 3.42 -4.54
N TYR A 117 -6.55 2.82 -5.30
CA TYR A 117 -6.38 2.66 -6.75
C TYR A 117 -7.71 2.45 -7.47
N TYR A 118 -7.78 2.91 -8.73
CA TYR A 118 -8.88 2.64 -9.66
C TYR A 118 -8.35 1.87 -10.86
N TYR A 119 -8.91 0.69 -11.13
CA TYR A 119 -8.41 -0.24 -12.13
C TYR A 119 -8.85 0.14 -13.54
N ARG A 120 -7.89 0.22 -14.48
CA ARG A 120 -8.15 0.44 -15.90
C ARG A 120 -7.66 -0.77 -16.68
N ALA A 121 -8.53 -1.35 -17.50
CA ALA A 121 -8.26 -2.59 -18.22
C ALA A 121 -7.16 -2.43 -19.28
N HIS A 122 -7.24 -1.41 -20.11
CA HIS A 122 -6.30 -1.13 -21.18
C HIS A 122 -5.88 0.32 -21.11
N ASP A 123 -4.62 0.54 -20.83
CA ASP A 123 -4.03 1.87 -20.68
C ASP A 123 -2.51 1.66 -20.64
N PRO A 124 -1.70 2.48 -21.32
CA PRO A 124 -0.22 2.36 -21.28
C PRO A 124 0.36 2.36 -19.87
N ASP A 125 -0.32 3.06 -18.94
CA ASP A 125 0.02 3.07 -17.52
C ASP A 125 -0.81 2.07 -16.69
N SER A 126 -1.37 1.04 -17.33
CA SER A 126 -2.07 -0.05 -16.65
C SER A 126 -1.07 -1.01 -16.02
N ASP A 127 -1.35 -1.39 -14.78
CA ASP A 127 -0.61 -2.46 -14.10
C ASP A 127 -0.68 -3.80 -14.83
N MET A 128 -1.71 -4.02 -15.65
CA MET A 128 -1.94 -5.28 -16.37
C MET A 128 -1.14 -5.38 -17.67
N ASP A 129 -1.01 -4.30 -18.43
CA ASP A 129 -0.37 -4.32 -19.75
C ASP A 129 1.12 -3.99 -19.69
N PHE A 130 1.58 -3.37 -18.59
CA PHE A 130 2.95 -2.89 -18.43
C PHE A 130 4.00 -4.01 -18.53
N ARG A 131 3.72 -5.21 -17.98
CA ARG A 131 4.65 -6.34 -17.93
C ARG A 131 4.52 -7.27 -19.17
N SER A 132 4.47 -6.68 -20.37
CA SER A 132 4.48 -7.43 -21.64
C SER A 132 5.79 -8.20 -21.93
N ASP A 133 6.83 -7.94 -21.12
CA ASP A 133 8.11 -8.69 -21.17
C ASP A 133 8.06 -10.09 -20.55
N LEU A 134 7.01 -10.40 -19.79
CA LEU A 134 6.86 -11.71 -19.17
C LEU A 134 6.40 -12.78 -20.18
N PRO A 135 6.80 -14.06 -20.00
CA PRO A 135 6.57 -15.10 -20.98
C PRO A 135 5.14 -15.67 -21.00
N TRP A 136 4.17 -14.89 -20.53
CA TRP A 136 2.75 -15.28 -20.53
C TRP A 136 1.85 -14.12 -20.96
N GLU A 137 0.71 -14.47 -21.50
CA GLU A 137 -0.33 -13.52 -21.86
C GLU A 137 -1.35 -13.37 -20.73
N VAL A 138 -1.87 -12.15 -20.56
CA VAL A 138 -2.97 -11.89 -19.62
C VAL A 138 -4.28 -12.33 -20.29
N PRO A 139 -5.02 -13.30 -19.71
CA PRO A 139 -6.29 -13.72 -20.30
C PRO A 139 -7.32 -12.61 -20.33
N GLU A 140 -8.12 -12.55 -21.42
CA GLU A 140 -9.20 -11.57 -21.61
C GLU A 140 -10.08 -11.43 -20.35
N LEU A 141 -10.42 -12.53 -19.71
CA LEU A 141 -11.25 -12.54 -18.51
C LEU A 141 -10.68 -11.71 -17.35
N LYS A 142 -9.35 -11.54 -17.25
CA LYS A 142 -8.74 -10.65 -16.27
C LYS A 142 -8.99 -9.16 -16.57
N TYR A 143 -9.01 -8.78 -17.84
CA TYR A 143 -9.38 -7.42 -18.27
C TYR A 143 -10.86 -7.12 -17.96
N LEU A 144 -11.76 -8.07 -18.25
CA LEU A 144 -13.16 -7.96 -17.88
C LEU A 144 -13.35 -7.83 -16.35
N ARG A 145 -12.63 -8.63 -15.59
CA ARG A 145 -12.64 -8.57 -14.13
C ARG A 145 -12.19 -7.20 -13.59
N SER A 146 -11.20 -6.56 -14.21
CA SER A 146 -10.66 -5.29 -13.73
C SER A 146 -11.75 -4.19 -13.73
N ARG A 147 -12.68 -4.21 -14.67
CA ARG A 147 -13.84 -3.31 -14.68
C ARG A 147 -14.76 -3.54 -13.47
N CYS A 148 -15.04 -4.82 -13.16
CA CYS A 148 -15.91 -5.18 -12.03
C CYS A 148 -15.24 -4.92 -10.66
N ARG A 149 -13.90 -4.89 -10.59
CA ARG A 149 -13.18 -4.54 -9.36
C ARG A 149 -13.48 -3.14 -8.86
N ASN A 150 -13.86 -2.23 -9.76
CA ASN A 150 -14.21 -0.86 -9.42
C ASN A 150 -15.63 -0.69 -8.85
N ALA A 151 -16.46 -1.73 -8.84
CA ALA A 151 -17.87 -1.60 -8.44
C ALA A 151 -18.01 -1.04 -7.02
N MET A 152 -17.34 -1.60 -6.03
CA MET A 152 -17.38 -1.08 -4.65
C MET A 152 -16.71 0.29 -4.55
N ILE A 153 -15.63 0.54 -5.30
CA ILE A 153 -14.94 1.82 -5.33
C ILE A 153 -15.89 2.94 -5.79
N LEU A 154 -16.65 2.70 -6.85
CA LEU A 154 -17.64 3.66 -7.36
C LEU A 154 -18.78 3.92 -6.38
N LEU A 155 -19.29 2.86 -5.72
CA LEU A 155 -20.31 3.00 -4.68
C LEU A 155 -19.80 3.80 -3.49
N ASP A 156 -18.57 3.53 -3.04
CA ASP A 156 -17.93 4.28 -1.95
C ASP A 156 -17.65 5.74 -2.33
N LEU A 157 -17.22 6.01 -3.60
CA LEU A 157 -17.03 7.36 -4.10
C LEU A 157 -18.34 8.15 -4.11
N GLN A 158 -19.43 7.52 -4.52
CA GLN A 158 -20.74 8.15 -4.50
C GLN A 158 -21.21 8.43 -3.06
N ASN A 159 -21.02 7.46 -2.18
CA ASN A 159 -21.59 7.45 -0.83
C ASN A 159 -20.83 8.33 0.19
N CYS A 160 -19.51 8.55 0.04
CA CYS A 160 -18.74 9.33 1.01
C CYS A 160 -18.98 10.85 0.88
N ASP A 161 -18.75 11.59 1.96
CA ASP A 161 -18.84 13.06 1.98
C ASP A 161 -17.53 13.72 1.50
N ALA A 162 -16.38 13.07 1.72
CA ALA A 162 -15.08 13.46 1.20
C ALA A 162 -14.24 12.23 0.85
N ALA A 163 -13.29 12.40 -0.06
CA ALA A 163 -12.44 11.35 -0.57
C ALA A 163 -10.98 11.81 -0.63
N TYR A 164 -10.02 10.90 -0.40
CA TYR A 164 -8.62 11.19 -0.61
C TYR A 164 -7.84 9.98 -1.13
N THR A 165 -6.71 10.26 -1.76
CA THR A 165 -5.77 9.31 -2.33
C THR A 165 -4.33 9.80 -2.10
N PRO A 166 -3.29 8.93 -2.06
CA PRO A 166 -1.99 9.37 -1.58
C PRO A 166 -1.16 10.15 -2.61
N THR A 167 -1.39 9.97 -3.90
CA THR A 167 -0.55 10.57 -4.95
C THR A 167 -1.38 11.15 -6.10
N GLN A 168 -0.79 12.07 -6.87
CA GLN A 168 -1.42 12.63 -8.08
C GLN A 168 -1.57 11.55 -9.16
N PHE A 169 -0.59 10.66 -9.31
CA PHE A 169 -0.71 9.52 -10.22
C PHE A 169 -1.93 8.66 -9.87
N GLN A 170 -2.08 8.29 -8.59
CA GLN A 170 -3.24 7.49 -8.17
C GLN A 170 -4.55 8.24 -8.39
N LYS A 171 -4.60 9.56 -8.11
CA LYS A 171 -5.76 10.40 -8.43
C LYS A 171 -6.11 10.38 -9.91
N SER A 172 -5.12 10.47 -10.80
CA SER A 172 -5.32 10.49 -12.25
C SER A 172 -5.97 9.22 -12.82
N ARG A 173 -5.94 8.12 -12.03
CA ARG A 173 -6.59 6.86 -12.44
C ARG A 173 -8.09 6.89 -12.29
N PHE A 174 -8.64 7.75 -11.42
CA PHE A 174 -10.07 7.84 -11.15
C PHE A 174 -10.84 8.56 -12.28
N PRO A 175 -12.15 8.29 -12.42
CA PRO A 175 -12.99 9.04 -13.35
C PRO A 175 -13.00 10.53 -13.02
N GLU A 176 -12.99 11.38 -14.06
CA GLU A 176 -12.84 12.83 -13.92
C GLU A 176 -14.00 13.46 -13.12
N GLU A 177 -15.20 12.91 -13.23
CA GLU A 177 -16.38 13.36 -12.47
C GLU A 177 -16.19 13.35 -10.94
N TYR A 178 -15.24 12.55 -10.43
CA TYR A 178 -14.89 12.51 -9.02
C TYR A 178 -13.65 13.34 -8.65
N SER A 179 -13.00 13.97 -9.63
CA SER A 179 -11.73 14.67 -9.42
C SER A 179 -11.84 15.81 -8.41
N SER A 180 -12.96 16.54 -8.39
CA SER A 180 -13.21 17.63 -7.44
C SER A 180 -13.41 17.15 -6.01
N LYS A 181 -13.93 15.92 -5.82
CA LYS A 181 -14.16 15.30 -4.51
C LYS A 181 -12.89 14.66 -3.94
N LEU A 182 -11.99 14.19 -4.81
CA LEU A 182 -10.83 13.41 -4.46
C LEU A 182 -9.61 14.32 -4.19
N GLN A 183 -9.24 14.48 -2.94
CA GLN A 183 -8.05 15.23 -2.52
C GLN A 183 -6.79 14.34 -2.58
N VAL A 184 -5.62 14.94 -2.83
CA VAL A 184 -4.34 14.22 -2.73
C VAL A 184 -3.71 14.54 -1.38
N ILE A 185 -3.73 13.56 -0.49
CA ILE A 185 -3.12 13.63 0.84
C ILE A 185 -2.42 12.30 1.10
N PHE A 186 -1.10 12.35 1.24
CA PHE A 186 -0.31 11.17 1.60
C PHE A 186 -0.59 10.73 3.04
N ASP A 187 -0.33 9.45 3.37
CA ASP A 187 -0.60 8.91 4.71
C ASP A 187 0.33 9.46 5.81
N GLY A 188 1.45 10.08 5.42
CA GLY A 188 2.47 10.60 6.32
C GLY A 188 3.51 9.55 6.72
N VAL A 189 4.79 9.92 6.67
CA VAL A 189 5.89 9.09 7.14
C VAL A 189 6.15 9.35 8.63
N ASP A 190 6.20 8.27 9.42
CA ASP A 190 6.54 8.35 10.85
C ASP A 190 8.06 8.55 11.01
N ARG A 191 8.48 9.80 11.18
CA ARG A 191 9.86 10.20 11.38
C ARG A 191 10.46 9.74 12.71
N GLY A 192 9.65 9.30 13.65
CA GLY A 192 10.12 8.65 14.88
C GLY A 192 10.73 7.26 14.62
N VAL A 193 10.40 6.66 13.47
CA VAL A 193 10.87 5.34 13.04
C VAL A 193 11.79 5.44 11.84
N TYR A 194 11.39 6.20 10.81
CA TYR A 194 12.12 6.32 9.54
C TYR A 194 12.73 7.71 9.42
N HIS A 195 14.01 7.84 9.74
CA HIS A 195 14.77 9.08 9.68
C HIS A 195 16.23 8.82 9.32
N GLY A 196 16.94 9.83 8.89
CA GLY A 196 18.39 9.77 8.73
C GLY A 196 19.06 9.69 10.11
N TYR A 197 19.89 8.69 10.30
CA TYR A 197 20.64 8.46 11.57
C TYR A 197 21.97 9.21 11.61
N GLY A 198 22.17 10.19 10.72
CA GLY A 198 23.40 10.94 10.65
C GLY A 198 24.62 10.08 10.21
N GLU A 199 25.82 10.56 10.55
CA GLU A 199 27.06 9.88 10.16
C GLU A 199 27.34 8.57 10.92
N GLU A 200 26.69 8.34 12.05
CA GLU A 200 26.87 7.13 12.85
C GLU A 200 26.59 5.83 12.08
N LEU A 201 25.53 5.81 11.28
CA LEU A 201 25.20 4.66 10.42
C LEU A 201 25.82 4.74 9.02
N ARG A 202 26.39 5.91 8.66
CA ARG A 202 27.03 6.15 7.37
C ARG A 202 28.45 6.70 7.53
N PRO A 203 29.30 6.03 8.30
CA PRO A 203 30.67 6.49 8.45
C PRO A 203 31.37 6.48 7.11
N THR A 204 32.40 7.33 6.97
CA THR A 204 33.27 7.27 5.80
C THR A 204 33.89 5.88 5.68
N PRO A 205 34.29 5.41 4.49
CA PRO A 205 34.92 4.10 4.33
C PRO A 205 36.09 3.85 5.29
N ALA A 206 36.86 4.89 5.57
CA ALA A 206 38.00 4.82 6.49
C ALA A 206 37.58 4.66 7.98
N ALA A 207 36.39 5.12 8.33
CA ALA A 207 35.83 5.02 9.69
C ALA A 207 34.88 3.82 9.87
N ARG A 208 34.58 3.08 8.80
CA ARG A 208 33.71 1.88 8.86
C ARG A 208 34.45 0.74 9.52
N GLY A 209 33.92 0.24 10.64
CA GLY A 209 34.26 -1.07 11.20
C GLY A 209 33.43 -2.19 10.57
N THR A 210 33.74 -3.43 10.93
CA THR A 210 32.84 -4.57 10.65
C THR A 210 31.49 -4.32 11.30
N ARG A 211 30.39 -4.53 10.57
CA ARG A 211 29.02 -4.27 10.99
C ARG A 211 28.21 -5.56 10.96
N THR A 212 27.34 -5.76 11.92
CA THR A 212 26.32 -6.81 11.83
C THR A 212 25.01 -6.18 11.38
N ILE A 213 24.51 -6.57 10.20
CA ILE A 213 23.27 -6.07 9.62
C ILE A 213 22.34 -7.25 9.40
N ALA A 214 21.16 -7.24 10.01
CA ALA A 214 20.18 -8.34 9.94
C ALA A 214 20.81 -9.73 10.14
N GLY A 215 21.71 -9.85 11.13
CA GLY A 215 22.41 -11.08 11.48
C GLY A 215 23.57 -11.48 10.56
N ARG A 216 23.91 -10.66 9.56
CA ARG A 216 25.04 -10.89 8.65
C ARG A 216 26.20 -9.94 8.96
N GLU A 217 27.39 -10.49 9.11
CA GLU A 217 28.60 -9.67 9.17
C GLU A 217 28.92 -9.08 7.79
N VAL A 218 29.17 -7.76 7.77
CA VAL A 218 29.51 -6.99 6.58
C VAL A 218 30.84 -6.29 6.82
N SER A 219 31.80 -6.53 5.94
CA SER A 219 33.12 -5.94 6.05
C SER A 219 33.08 -4.41 5.88
N PRO A 220 34.11 -3.68 6.31
CA PRO A 220 34.16 -2.22 6.16
C PRO A 220 34.08 -1.75 4.69
N THR A 221 34.61 -2.53 3.75
CA THR A 221 34.67 -2.19 2.33
C THR A 221 33.40 -2.60 1.57
N THR A 222 32.69 -3.64 2.04
CA THR A 222 31.53 -4.18 1.35
C THR A 222 30.39 -3.18 1.28
N ARG A 223 29.91 -2.92 0.09
CA ARG A 223 28.76 -2.05 -0.18
C ARG A 223 27.44 -2.77 0.11
N VAL A 224 26.50 -2.03 0.67
CA VAL A 224 25.18 -2.51 1.02
C VAL A 224 24.15 -1.96 0.06
N VAL A 225 23.49 -2.86 -0.67
CA VAL A 225 22.36 -2.53 -1.53
C VAL A 225 21.11 -3.14 -0.92
N THR A 226 20.02 -2.36 -0.85
CA THR A 226 18.73 -2.82 -0.29
C THR A 226 17.66 -2.85 -1.37
N TYR A 227 16.79 -3.84 -1.26
CA TYR A 227 15.50 -3.93 -1.97
C TYR A 227 14.44 -4.31 -0.96
N VAL A 228 13.33 -3.59 -0.92
CA VAL A 228 12.25 -3.80 0.05
C VAL A 228 10.91 -3.90 -0.67
N SER A 229 10.23 -5.04 -0.50
CA SER A 229 8.91 -5.26 -1.08
C SER A 229 8.03 -6.08 -0.14
N ARG A 230 6.72 -5.84 -0.17
CA ARG A 230 5.75 -6.63 0.61
C ARG A 230 5.70 -8.09 0.17
N GLY A 231 5.87 -8.33 -1.13
CA GLY A 231 5.94 -9.63 -1.77
C GLY A 231 6.94 -9.62 -2.91
N PHE A 232 7.59 -10.75 -3.16
CA PHE A 232 8.49 -10.91 -4.30
C PHE A 232 7.68 -11.31 -5.53
N GLU A 233 7.34 -10.33 -6.36
CA GLU A 233 6.39 -10.46 -7.45
C GLU A 233 6.76 -9.60 -8.67
N SER A 234 6.13 -9.89 -9.81
CA SER A 234 6.38 -9.19 -11.08
C SER A 234 6.05 -7.70 -11.00
N MET A 235 4.97 -7.32 -10.33
CA MET A 235 4.54 -5.92 -10.18
C MET A 235 5.55 -5.05 -9.41
N ARG A 236 6.37 -5.65 -8.58
CA ARG A 236 7.48 -4.98 -7.86
C ARG A 236 8.84 -5.24 -8.50
N GLY A 237 8.85 -5.81 -9.72
CA GLY A 237 10.07 -5.98 -10.51
C GLY A 237 11.11 -6.87 -9.83
N PHE A 238 10.69 -7.88 -9.06
CA PHE A 238 11.66 -8.74 -8.35
C PHE A 238 12.61 -9.45 -9.32
N ASP A 239 12.12 -9.92 -10.45
CA ASP A 239 12.92 -10.52 -11.53
C ASP A 239 13.88 -9.52 -12.18
N VAL A 240 13.43 -8.29 -12.39
CA VAL A 240 14.25 -7.20 -12.91
C VAL A 240 15.34 -6.83 -11.91
N PHE A 241 14.99 -6.73 -10.61
CA PHE A 241 15.96 -6.52 -9.54
C PHE A 241 17.03 -7.62 -9.51
N MET A 242 16.66 -8.90 -9.62
CA MET A 242 17.62 -10.01 -9.61
C MET A 242 18.58 -9.94 -10.82
N LYS A 243 18.05 -9.64 -12.01
CA LYS A 243 18.87 -9.40 -13.22
C LYS A 243 19.82 -8.24 -13.03
N THR A 244 19.35 -7.13 -12.46
CA THR A 244 20.14 -5.93 -12.14
C THR A 244 21.23 -6.26 -11.11
N ALA A 245 20.89 -6.94 -10.02
CA ALA A 245 21.83 -7.32 -8.99
C ALA A 245 22.96 -8.22 -9.53
N LYS A 246 22.63 -9.17 -10.43
CA LYS A 246 23.63 -9.99 -11.11
C LYS A 246 24.64 -9.15 -11.87
N ARG A 247 24.19 -8.13 -12.61
CA ARG A 247 25.07 -7.22 -13.35
C ARG A 247 25.92 -6.37 -12.40
N ILE A 248 25.34 -5.92 -11.28
CA ILE A 248 26.06 -5.14 -10.27
C ILE A 248 27.20 -5.98 -9.68
N TYR A 249 26.93 -7.18 -9.13
CA TYR A 249 27.99 -7.94 -8.47
C TYR A 249 29.05 -8.50 -9.46
N THR A 250 28.70 -8.60 -10.74
CA THR A 250 29.68 -8.96 -11.79
C THR A 250 30.66 -7.81 -12.05
N GLN A 251 30.19 -6.55 -12.00
CA GLN A 251 31.04 -5.36 -12.23
C GLN A 251 31.69 -4.83 -10.94
N TYR A 252 31.00 -5.00 -9.80
CA TYR A 252 31.45 -4.56 -8.47
C TYR A 252 31.28 -5.71 -7.48
N PRO A 253 32.28 -6.61 -7.34
CA PRO A 253 32.13 -7.86 -6.56
C PRO A 253 32.01 -7.67 -5.05
N ASP A 254 32.55 -6.56 -4.46
CA ASP A 254 32.47 -6.30 -3.02
C ASP A 254 31.14 -5.63 -2.63
N VAL A 255 30.03 -6.34 -2.89
CA VAL A 255 28.66 -5.90 -2.63
C VAL A 255 27.83 -7.03 -2.00
N ILE A 256 26.89 -6.65 -1.15
CA ILE A 256 25.88 -7.52 -0.55
C ILE A 256 24.49 -6.90 -0.69
N PHE A 257 23.50 -7.73 -1.01
CA PHE A 257 22.11 -7.32 -1.22
C PHE A 257 21.24 -7.79 -0.07
N PHE A 258 20.57 -6.85 0.61
CA PHE A 258 19.53 -7.16 1.61
C PHE A 258 18.16 -7.04 0.95
N VAL A 259 17.50 -8.19 0.79
CA VAL A 259 16.22 -8.32 0.07
C VAL A 259 15.13 -8.58 1.09
N VAL A 260 14.50 -7.51 1.54
CA VAL A 260 13.52 -7.53 2.65
C VAL A 260 12.11 -7.73 2.11
N GLY A 261 11.37 -8.67 2.66
CA GLY A 261 9.99 -8.95 2.27
C GLY A 261 9.62 -10.41 2.47
N SER A 262 8.47 -10.77 1.93
CA SER A 262 7.95 -12.14 2.03
C SER A 262 7.99 -12.83 0.68
N ASP A 263 8.27 -14.14 0.69
CA ASP A 263 8.16 -14.98 -0.49
C ASP A 263 6.68 -15.30 -0.78
N ARG A 264 5.98 -14.30 -1.30
CA ARG A 264 4.57 -14.37 -1.70
C ARG A 264 4.27 -13.34 -2.78
N ILE A 265 3.17 -13.52 -3.46
CA ILE A 265 2.56 -12.54 -4.37
C ILE A 265 1.55 -11.73 -3.56
N ALA A 266 1.65 -10.40 -3.59
CA ALA A 266 0.81 -9.51 -2.80
C ALA A 266 -0.29 -8.83 -3.64
N TYR A 267 0.03 -8.49 -4.88
CA TYR A 267 -0.83 -7.68 -5.75
C TYR A 267 -1.06 -8.29 -7.14
N GLY A 268 -0.05 -8.96 -7.73
CA GLY A 268 -0.05 -9.33 -9.14
C GLY A 268 -1.07 -10.40 -9.51
N GLY A 269 -0.90 -11.59 -9.05
CA GLY A 269 -1.63 -12.79 -9.50
C GLY A 269 -0.78 -13.67 -10.41
N ASP A 270 0.54 -13.57 -10.23
CA ASP A 270 1.55 -14.37 -10.93
C ASP A 270 1.38 -15.88 -10.69
N GLU A 271 0.71 -16.27 -9.56
CA GLU A 271 0.46 -17.67 -9.20
C GLU A 271 -0.21 -18.46 -10.32
N SER A 272 -1.01 -17.80 -11.14
CA SER A 272 -1.71 -18.43 -12.26
C SER A 272 -0.78 -18.87 -13.38
N TYR A 273 0.46 -18.37 -13.42
CA TYR A 273 1.36 -18.49 -14.57
C TYR A 273 2.68 -19.18 -14.27
N ILE A 274 3.09 -19.21 -13.01
CA ILE A 274 4.41 -19.70 -12.60
C ILE A 274 4.48 -21.21 -12.35
N ALA A 275 3.38 -21.96 -12.52
CA ALA A 275 3.41 -23.40 -12.31
C ALA A 275 4.50 -24.05 -13.17
N PRO A 276 5.28 -25.03 -12.64
CA PRO A 276 5.09 -25.75 -11.38
C PRO A 276 5.75 -25.11 -10.14
N PHE A 277 6.30 -23.90 -10.23
CA PHE A 277 7.00 -23.23 -9.13
C PHE A 277 6.02 -22.76 -8.04
N LYS A 278 6.48 -22.78 -6.80
CA LYS A 278 5.66 -22.42 -5.62
C LYS A 278 5.55 -20.92 -5.39
N SER A 279 6.52 -20.14 -5.92
CA SER A 279 6.55 -18.69 -5.77
C SER A 279 7.20 -18.01 -6.97
N PHE A 280 6.93 -16.74 -7.14
CA PHE A 280 7.58 -15.93 -8.18
C PHE A 280 9.10 -15.81 -7.94
N LYS A 281 9.52 -15.79 -6.67
CA LYS A 281 10.94 -15.85 -6.32
C LYS A 281 11.59 -17.15 -6.81
N GLU A 282 10.96 -18.31 -6.55
CA GLU A 282 11.47 -19.60 -7.01
C GLU A 282 11.54 -19.63 -8.54
N TRP A 283 10.50 -19.19 -9.22
CA TRP A 283 10.47 -19.03 -10.67
C TRP A 283 11.62 -18.17 -11.16
N THR A 284 11.79 -16.97 -10.62
CA THR A 284 12.86 -16.03 -10.99
C THR A 284 14.25 -16.64 -10.84
N LEU A 285 14.50 -17.31 -9.71
CA LEU A 285 15.81 -17.92 -9.44
C LEU A 285 16.14 -19.09 -10.36
N LYS A 286 15.15 -19.66 -11.03
CA LYS A 286 15.35 -20.72 -12.03
C LYS A 286 15.52 -20.20 -13.46
N GLN A 287 15.24 -18.90 -13.70
CA GLN A 287 15.42 -18.32 -15.04
C GLN A 287 16.89 -18.05 -15.38
N ASP A 288 17.76 -17.93 -14.36
CA ASP A 288 19.18 -17.64 -14.56
C ASP A 288 20.01 -18.20 -13.38
N SER A 289 21.34 -18.17 -13.52
CA SER A 289 22.28 -18.55 -12.47
C SER A 289 22.66 -17.32 -11.64
N TYR A 290 22.37 -17.36 -10.33
CA TYR A 290 22.67 -16.29 -9.38
C TYR A 290 23.63 -16.78 -8.29
N ASP A 291 24.63 -15.95 -7.93
CA ASP A 291 25.43 -16.17 -6.72
C ASP A 291 24.62 -15.77 -5.47
N LEU A 292 23.92 -16.76 -4.90
CA LEU A 292 23.07 -16.53 -3.72
C LEU A 292 23.87 -16.15 -2.47
N GLY A 293 25.20 -16.34 -2.44
CA GLY A 293 26.07 -15.85 -1.37
C GLY A 293 26.11 -14.33 -1.26
N LYS A 294 25.76 -13.61 -2.32
CA LYS A 294 25.63 -12.16 -2.38
C LYS A 294 24.31 -11.64 -1.79
N PHE A 295 23.35 -12.49 -1.50
CA PHE A 295 22.01 -12.08 -1.07
C PHE A 295 21.71 -12.53 0.35
N VAL A 296 21.08 -11.63 1.12
CA VAL A 296 20.48 -11.91 2.43
C VAL A 296 18.98 -11.68 2.31
N PHE A 297 18.21 -12.72 2.60
CA PHE A 297 16.75 -12.69 2.63
C PHE A 297 16.27 -12.78 4.08
N PRO A 298 16.23 -11.67 4.85
CA PRO A 298 15.90 -11.73 6.28
C PRO A 298 14.40 -11.92 6.55
N GLY A 299 13.59 -11.99 5.48
CA GLY A 299 12.14 -11.96 5.62
C GLY A 299 11.63 -10.55 5.91
N ARG A 300 10.57 -10.43 6.73
CA ARG A 300 10.04 -9.14 7.20
C ARG A 300 10.83 -8.68 8.41
N LEU A 301 11.25 -7.43 8.41
CA LEU A 301 11.93 -6.80 9.54
C LEU A 301 10.95 -5.95 10.36
N PRO A 302 11.16 -5.83 11.69
CA PRO A 302 10.51 -4.81 12.49
C PRO A 302 10.80 -3.41 11.93
N PRO A 303 9.86 -2.44 12.05
CA PRO A 303 10.04 -1.10 11.47
C PRO A 303 11.34 -0.40 11.88
N ALA A 304 11.73 -0.47 13.15
CA ALA A 304 12.96 0.15 13.63
C ALA A 304 14.22 -0.47 13.01
N ASP A 305 14.25 -1.80 12.81
CA ASP A 305 15.38 -2.50 12.20
C ASP A 305 15.42 -2.21 10.68
N LEU A 306 14.25 -2.11 10.03
CA LEU A 306 14.16 -1.71 8.64
C LEU A 306 14.67 -0.27 8.45
N GLY A 307 14.29 0.67 9.32
CA GLY A 307 14.78 2.05 9.29
C GLY A 307 16.31 2.12 9.39
N LYS A 308 16.92 1.38 10.32
CA LYS A 308 18.39 1.30 10.46
C LYS A 308 19.05 0.69 9.22
N LEU A 309 18.46 -0.36 8.65
CA LEU A 309 18.98 -0.99 7.43
C LEU A 309 18.97 0.00 6.27
N LEU A 310 17.84 0.69 6.03
CA LEU A 310 17.71 1.71 4.97
C LEU A 310 18.70 2.86 5.18
N ALA A 311 18.80 3.38 6.40
CA ALA A 311 19.75 4.44 6.74
C ALA A 311 21.21 4.04 6.55
N SER A 312 21.57 2.76 6.70
CA SER A 312 22.92 2.24 6.54
C SER A 312 23.26 1.78 5.13
N SER A 313 22.29 1.76 4.21
CA SER A 313 22.49 1.31 2.83
C SER A 313 23.30 2.33 2.01
N ASP A 314 24.15 1.83 1.12
CA ASP A 314 24.87 2.67 0.13
C ASP A 314 23.93 2.99 -1.04
N LEU A 315 22.99 2.09 -1.37
CA LEU A 315 21.98 2.27 -2.43
C LEU A 315 20.71 1.49 -2.06
N HIS A 316 19.56 2.09 -2.31
CA HIS A 316 18.25 1.40 -2.29
C HIS A 316 17.70 1.31 -3.71
N ILE A 317 17.37 0.10 -4.17
CA ILE A 317 16.71 -0.12 -5.45
C ILE A 317 15.22 -0.31 -5.22
N TYR A 318 14.41 0.55 -5.85
CA TYR A 318 12.96 0.51 -5.76
C TYR A 318 12.33 0.39 -7.14
N LEU A 319 11.59 -0.69 -7.37
CA LEU A 319 10.94 -0.96 -8.65
C LEU A 319 9.43 -1.14 -8.45
N THR A 320 8.67 -0.59 -9.36
CA THR A 320 7.22 -0.82 -9.45
C THR A 320 6.73 -0.59 -10.87
N VAL A 321 5.74 -1.36 -11.28
CA VAL A 321 4.91 -1.02 -12.45
C VAL A 321 4.11 0.26 -12.14
N PRO A 322 3.44 0.90 -13.13
CA PRO A 322 2.51 2.00 -12.87
C PRO A 322 1.32 1.55 -11.99
N PHE A 323 1.53 1.55 -10.69
CA PHE A 323 0.61 1.07 -9.67
C PHE A 323 0.74 1.90 -8.39
N VAL A 324 0.11 1.43 -7.30
CA VAL A 324 0.19 2.04 -5.98
C VAL A 324 1.63 2.22 -5.54
N LEU A 325 1.99 3.44 -5.16
CA LEU A 325 3.30 3.74 -4.58
C LEU A 325 3.48 3.00 -3.26
N SER A 326 4.62 2.34 -3.08
CA SER A 326 4.90 1.64 -1.82
C SER A 326 5.46 2.58 -0.78
N TRP A 327 5.02 2.41 0.46
CA TRP A 327 5.61 3.10 1.60
C TRP A 327 7.11 2.85 1.74
N SER A 328 7.59 1.65 1.35
CA SER A 328 9.01 1.32 1.45
C SER A 328 9.94 2.30 0.71
N MET A 329 9.46 2.91 -0.39
CA MET A 329 10.21 3.97 -1.06
C MET A 329 10.26 5.25 -0.22
N MET A 330 9.11 5.67 0.30
CA MET A 330 9.00 6.86 1.14
C MET A 330 9.81 6.70 2.45
N ASP A 331 9.80 5.49 3.02
CA ASP A 331 10.62 5.14 4.18
C ASP A 331 12.12 5.22 3.85
N ALA A 332 12.52 4.73 2.67
CA ALA A 332 13.91 4.81 2.22
C ALA A 332 14.37 6.26 1.98
N LEU A 333 13.54 7.08 1.31
CA LEU A 333 13.79 8.52 1.12
C LEU A 333 13.87 9.24 2.47
N SER A 334 12.97 8.92 3.42
CA SER A 334 12.96 9.47 4.77
C SER A 334 14.21 9.11 5.59
N CYS A 335 14.77 7.93 5.35
CA CYS A 335 16.03 7.51 5.95
C CYS A 335 17.25 8.14 5.26
N GLY A 336 17.07 8.99 4.25
CA GLY A 336 18.14 9.60 3.48
C GLY A 336 18.93 8.59 2.63
N ALA A 337 18.35 7.45 2.28
CA ALA A 337 18.97 6.50 1.35
C ALA A 337 19.08 7.12 -0.06
N VAL A 338 20.17 6.82 -0.75
CA VAL A 338 20.24 7.08 -2.20
C VAL A 338 19.33 6.05 -2.88
N VAL A 339 18.25 6.51 -3.49
CA VAL A 339 17.27 5.64 -4.15
C VAL A 339 17.50 5.65 -5.66
N LEU A 340 17.62 4.46 -6.25
CA LEU A 340 17.51 4.22 -7.68
C LEU A 340 16.14 3.61 -7.95
N GLY A 341 15.23 4.39 -8.51
CA GLY A 341 13.86 4.00 -8.81
C GLY A 341 13.62 3.68 -10.27
N SER A 342 12.60 2.86 -10.57
CA SER A 342 12.10 2.72 -11.94
C SER A 342 11.48 4.04 -12.42
N ALA A 343 11.77 4.45 -13.66
CA ALA A 343 11.18 5.63 -14.30
C ALA A 343 9.71 5.36 -14.68
N THR A 344 8.87 5.08 -13.69
CA THR A 344 7.43 4.89 -13.84
C THR A 344 6.66 6.06 -13.20
N PRO A 345 5.46 6.41 -13.68
CA PRO A 345 4.75 7.61 -13.24
C PRO A 345 4.64 7.80 -11.72
N PRO A 346 4.30 6.78 -10.90
CA PRO A 346 4.21 6.96 -9.45
C PRO A 346 5.57 7.24 -8.79
N VAL A 347 6.67 6.75 -9.36
CA VAL A 347 8.03 6.98 -8.84
C VAL A 347 8.52 8.35 -9.27
N MET A 348 8.26 8.75 -10.51
CA MET A 348 8.65 10.06 -11.07
C MET A 348 7.91 11.23 -10.39
N GLU A 349 6.79 10.98 -9.72
CA GLU A 349 6.12 11.99 -8.89
C GLU A 349 6.97 12.35 -7.65
N MET A 350 7.74 11.39 -7.12
CA MET A 350 8.52 11.54 -5.89
C MET A 350 10.00 11.77 -6.12
N ILE A 351 10.55 11.20 -7.18
CA ILE A 351 11.99 11.28 -7.50
C ILE A 351 12.19 12.12 -8.77
N ARG A 352 13.06 13.13 -8.65
CA ARG A 352 13.66 13.87 -9.75
C ARG A 352 15.06 13.34 -9.96
N ASP A 353 15.33 12.82 -11.17
CA ASP A 353 16.62 12.21 -11.50
C ASP A 353 17.78 13.18 -11.31
N GLY A 354 18.79 12.77 -10.54
CA GLY A 354 19.97 13.58 -10.22
C GLY A 354 19.76 14.69 -9.18
N GLU A 355 18.54 14.90 -8.64
CA GLU A 355 18.26 15.91 -7.61
C GLU A 355 18.04 15.28 -6.22
N ASN A 356 17.12 14.33 -6.10
CA ASN A 356 16.77 13.66 -4.85
C ASN A 356 16.72 12.13 -4.95
N GLY A 357 17.27 11.58 -6.03
CA GLY A 357 17.38 10.16 -6.32
C GLY A 357 17.82 9.97 -7.76
N LEU A 358 17.83 8.72 -8.19
CA LEU A 358 18.15 8.31 -9.55
C LEU A 358 16.97 7.54 -10.15
N LEU A 359 16.75 7.71 -11.44
CA LEU A 359 15.76 6.98 -12.21
C LEU A 359 16.43 6.16 -13.31
N ALA A 360 15.86 4.99 -13.62
CA ALA A 360 16.25 4.18 -14.77
C ALA A 360 15.02 3.51 -15.37
N ASP A 361 15.08 3.18 -16.65
CA ASP A 361 14.00 2.44 -17.31
C ASP A 361 13.79 1.09 -16.60
N PHE A 362 12.50 0.79 -16.27
CA PHE A 362 12.10 -0.44 -15.62
C PHE A 362 12.57 -1.70 -16.37
N PHE A 363 12.59 -1.65 -17.70
CA PHE A 363 12.95 -2.76 -18.57
C PHE A 363 14.44 -2.83 -18.93
N ASN A 364 15.27 -1.93 -18.36
CA ASN A 364 16.69 -1.85 -18.67
C ASN A 364 17.59 -2.17 -17.45
N PRO A 365 17.76 -3.46 -17.08
CA PRO A 365 18.65 -3.85 -15.98
C PRO A 365 20.13 -3.45 -16.19
N ASP A 366 20.56 -3.23 -17.44
CA ASP A 366 21.93 -2.81 -17.73
C ASP A 366 22.14 -1.35 -17.34
N GLU A 367 21.23 -0.44 -17.70
CA GLU A 367 21.23 0.96 -17.26
C GLU A 367 21.16 1.07 -15.73
N MET A 368 20.24 0.29 -15.10
CA MET A 368 20.13 0.25 -13.64
C MET A 368 21.46 -0.16 -13.00
N ALA A 369 22.10 -1.20 -13.51
CA ALA A 369 23.36 -1.67 -12.97
C ALA A 369 24.49 -0.66 -13.17
N GLU A 370 24.57 0.00 -14.34
CA GLU A 370 25.54 1.05 -14.58
C GLU A 370 25.42 2.21 -13.60
N LYS A 371 24.20 2.72 -13.39
CA LYS A 371 23.93 3.79 -12.42
C LYS A 371 24.25 3.31 -10.98
N ALA A 372 23.87 2.09 -10.63
CA ALA A 372 24.16 1.50 -9.32
C ALA A 372 25.67 1.38 -9.07
N VAL A 373 26.44 0.86 -10.03
CA VAL A 373 27.90 0.70 -9.90
C VAL A 373 28.58 2.05 -9.70
N LYS A 374 28.16 3.11 -10.39
CA LYS A 374 28.68 4.47 -10.17
C LYS A 374 28.45 4.93 -8.72
N VAL A 375 27.27 4.69 -8.16
CA VAL A 375 26.98 5.00 -6.74
C VAL A 375 27.89 4.20 -5.81
N LEU A 376 28.06 2.90 -6.05
CA LEU A 376 28.86 2.01 -5.19
C LEU A 376 30.36 2.33 -5.24
N GLN A 377 30.86 2.83 -6.37
CA GLN A 377 32.26 3.27 -6.52
C GLN A 377 32.54 4.52 -5.67
N ASP A 378 31.63 5.49 -5.66
CA ASP A 378 31.75 6.71 -4.86
C ASP A 378 30.41 7.09 -4.20
N PRO A 379 30.01 6.39 -3.11
CA PRO A 379 28.77 6.72 -2.41
C PRO A 379 28.76 8.15 -1.84
N GLY A 380 29.94 8.71 -1.58
CA GLY A 380 30.09 10.06 -1.05
C GLY A 380 29.53 11.13 -2.00
N ALA A 381 29.80 11.00 -3.29
CA ALA A 381 29.31 11.91 -4.32
C ALA A 381 27.78 11.91 -4.46
N TYR A 382 27.11 10.79 -4.11
CA TYR A 382 25.65 10.65 -4.23
C TYR A 382 24.89 10.92 -2.93
N ARG A 383 25.56 11.06 -1.79
CA ARG A 383 24.91 11.42 -0.51
C ARG A 383 24.06 12.69 -0.55
N PRO A 384 24.41 13.75 -1.31
CA PRO A 384 23.54 14.91 -1.44
C PRO A 384 22.13 14.57 -1.93
N LEU A 385 21.96 13.57 -2.82
CA LEU A 385 20.65 13.13 -3.30
C LEU A 385 19.80 12.56 -2.15
N GLY A 386 20.39 11.72 -1.32
CA GLY A 386 19.69 11.16 -0.16
C GLY A 386 19.30 12.24 0.86
N ARG A 387 20.14 13.26 1.09
CA ARG A 387 19.78 14.40 1.95
C ARG A 387 18.65 15.22 1.36
N ALA A 388 18.70 15.54 0.08
CA ALA A 388 17.62 16.27 -0.59
C ALA A 388 16.28 15.49 -0.56
N ALA A 389 16.36 14.15 -0.68
CA ALA A 389 15.20 13.28 -0.52
C ALA A 389 14.63 13.37 0.90
N GLU A 390 15.45 13.22 1.93
CA GLU A 390 15.03 13.31 3.32
C GLU A 390 14.38 14.67 3.64
N GLU A 391 15.00 15.78 3.20
CA GLU A 391 14.45 17.13 3.34
C GLU A 391 13.09 17.27 2.67
N GLY A 392 12.90 16.68 1.48
CA GLY A 392 11.62 16.64 0.79
C GLY A 392 10.55 15.88 1.59
N ILE A 393 10.91 14.73 2.15
CA ILE A 393 10.00 13.97 3.02
C ILE A 393 9.62 14.76 4.27
N VAL A 394 10.59 15.39 4.94
CA VAL A 394 10.33 16.22 6.13
C VAL A 394 9.35 17.34 5.81
N ARG A 395 9.55 18.03 4.70
CA ARG A 395 8.76 19.19 4.30
C ARG A 395 7.34 18.84 3.86
N ASP A 396 7.17 17.77 3.06
CA ASP A 396 5.93 17.55 2.31
C ASP A 396 5.17 16.27 2.71
N TYR A 397 5.87 15.25 3.25
CA TYR A 397 5.34 13.91 3.44
C TYR A 397 5.52 13.32 4.84
N SER A 398 6.19 14.03 5.76
CA SER A 398 6.22 13.61 7.17
C SER A 398 4.83 13.64 7.77
N LEU A 399 4.62 12.89 8.85
CA LEU A 399 3.34 12.92 9.57
C LEU A 399 2.98 14.34 10.02
N GLU A 400 3.97 15.10 10.48
CA GLU A 400 3.81 16.49 10.90
C GLU A 400 3.36 17.43 9.76
N ALA A 401 3.87 17.21 8.55
CA ALA A 401 3.50 17.99 7.36
C ALA A 401 2.11 17.61 6.83
N VAL A 402 1.72 16.34 6.94
CA VAL A 402 0.46 15.82 6.40
C VAL A 402 -0.73 16.04 7.33
N LEU A 403 -0.52 15.91 8.65
CA LEU A 403 -1.59 16.01 9.66
C LEU A 403 -2.45 17.28 9.56
N PRO A 404 -1.90 18.48 9.37
CA PRO A 404 -2.74 19.68 9.24
C PRO A 404 -3.73 19.60 8.08
N ARG A 405 -3.31 19.03 6.95
CA ARG A 405 -4.15 18.84 5.76
C ARG A 405 -5.23 17.80 6.00
N MET A 406 -4.85 16.69 6.65
CA MET A 406 -5.78 15.61 7.02
C MET A 406 -6.84 16.11 7.99
N LEU A 407 -6.43 16.86 9.03
CA LEU A 407 -7.34 17.43 10.02
C LEU A 407 -8.27 18.48 9.40
N ALA A 408 -7.78 19.33 8.52
CA ALA A 408 -8.61 20.28 7.79
C ALA A 408 -9.71 19.58 6.97
N MET A 409 -9.38 18.46 6.31
CA MET A 409 -10.37 17.64 5.59
C MET A 409 -11.40 17.01 6.55
N TYR A 410 -10.97 16.55 7.73
CA TYR A 410 -11.85 15.99 8.75
C TYR A 410 -12.83 17.03 9.30
N ASP A 411 -12.32 18.20 9.70
CA ASP A 411 -13.12 19.31 10.22
C ASP A 411 -14.11 19.84 9.15
N ASP A 412 -13.67 19.96 7.89
CA ASP A 412 -14.51 20.39 6.80
C ASP A 412 -15.67 19.40 6.53
N ALA A 413 -15.41 18.09 6.55
CA ALA A 413 -16.45 17.07 6.40
C ALA A 413 -17.48 17.13 7.52
N VAL A 414 -17.05 17.29 8.78
CA VAL A 414 -17.91 17.41 9.96
C VAL A 414 -18.75 18.69 9.86
N ASN A 415 -18.14 19.83 9.54
CA ASN A 415 -18.83 21.12 9.46
C ASN A 415 -19.84 21.15 8.32
N ARG A 416 -19.50 20.64 7.12
CA ARG A 416 -20.44 20.54 5.99
C ARG A 416 -21.63 19.67 6.33
N ARG A 417 -21.42 18.51 6.97
CA ARG A 417 -22.50 17.62 7.35
C ARG A 417 -23.43 18.26 8.37
N ALA A 418 -22.89 18.96 9.37
CA ALA A 418 -23.65 19.69 10.36
C ALA A 418 -24.51 20.81 9.76
N ALA A 419 -24.02 21.49 8.71
CA ALA A 419 -24.73 22.57 8.01
C ALA A 419 -25.86 22.09 7.07
N MET A 420 -25.89 20.81 6.68
CA MET A 420 -26.92 20.27 5.81
C MET A 420 -28.29 20.25 6.52
N PRO A 421 -29.39 20.71 5.85
CA PRO A 421 -30.73 20.56 6.38
C PRO A 421 -31.07 19.09 6.68
N ARG A 422 -31.72 18.82 7.80
CA ARG A 422 -32.11 17.43 8.19
C ARG A 422 -32.88 16.67 7.10
N ALA A 423 -33.68 17.37 6.29
CA ALA A 423 -34.43 16.77 5.16
C ALA A 423 -33.52 16.26 4.01
N VAL A 424 -32.25 16.76 3.93
CA VAL A 424 -31.26 16.34 2.91
C VAL A 424 -30.29 15.32 3.51
N ARG A 425 -30.22 15.26 4.83
CA ARG A 425 -29.52 14.20 5.54
C ARG A 425 -30.27 12.90 5.26
N ARG A 426 -29.58 11.88 4.78
CA ARG A 426 -30.15 10.59 4.34
C ARG A 426 -31.30 10.17 5.26
N THR A 427 -32.50 10.12 4.75
CA THR A 427 -33.71 9.71 5.50
C THR A 427 -33.65 8.20 5.66
N VAL A 428 -33.10 7.72 6.76
CA VAL A 428 -33.28 6.34 7.16
C VAL A 428 -34.70 6.28 7.72
N GLN A 429 -35.61 5.65 6.98
CA GLN A 429 -36.81 5.13 7.60
C GLN A 429 -36.36 4.08 8.63
N ALA A 430 -36.71 4.31 9.91
CA ALA A 430 -36.53 3.32 10.94
C ALA A 430 -37.11 2.00 10.40
N ILE A 431 -36.24 1.02 10.17
CA ILE A 431 -36.69 -0.34 9.85
C ILE A 431 -37.44 -0.79 11.10
N PRO A 432 -38.75 -1.09 11.00
CA PRO A 432 -39.49 -1.64 12.16
C PRO A 432 -38.73 -2.88 12.64
N ASP A 433 -38.65 -3.03 13.95
CA ASP A 433 -38.06 -4.21 14.61
C ASP A 433 -38.87 -5.45 14.22
N GLY A 434 -38.70 -5.90 13.01
CA GLY A 434 -39.30 -7.11 12.46
C GLY A 434 -38.28 -8.22 12.56
N SER A 435 -38.52 -9.13 13.49
CA SER A 435 -37.86 -10.45 13.56
C SER A 435 -38.14 -11.24 12.26
N ALA A 436 -37.54 -10.82 11.15
CA ALA A 436 -37.49 -11.61 9.94
C ALA A 436 -36.19 -12.40 9.96
N THR A 437 -36.28 -13.66 10.32
CA THR A 437 -35.27 -14.68 10.02
C THR A 437 -34.85 -14.55 8.57
N PRO A 438 -33.57 -14.48 8.25
CA PRO A 438 -33.16 -14.48 6.87
C PRO A 438 -33.66 -15.74 6.16
N PRO A 439 -34.09 -15.65 4.90
CA PRO A 439 -34.54 -16.81 4.18
C PRO A 439 -33.39 -17.81 4.08
N THR A 440 -33.60 -18.98 4.66
CA THR A 440 -32.73 -20.13 4.46
C THR A 440 -32.77 -20.48 2.98
N HIS A 441 -31.68 -20.32 2.27
CA HIS A 441 -31.53 -20.83 0.92
C HIS A 441 -31.60 -22.36 0.94
N ALA A 442 -32.81 -22.89 0.83
CA ALA A 442 -33.04 -24.29 0.50
C ALA A 442 -32.47 -24.51 -0.92
N ALA A 443 -31.57 -25.47 -1.02
CA ALA A 443 -31.05 -25.92 -2.31
C ALA A 443 -32.22 -26.45 -3.18
N GLN A 444 -32.74 -25.62 -4.07
CA GLN A 444 -33.62 -26.08 -5.12
C GLN A 444 -32.78 -26.58 -6.29
N SER A 445 -32.74 -27.91 -6.41
CA SER A 445 -32.41 -28.63 -7.64
C SER A 445 -33.52 -28.40 -8.65
N GLY A 446 -33.39 -27.35 -9.47
CA GLY A 446 -34.33 -27.01 -10.56
C GLY A 446 -33.57 -26.84 -11.85
N ARG A 447 -33.78 -27.74 -12.81
CA ARG A 447 -33.29 -27.67 -14.18
C ARG A 447 -33.75 -26.38 -14.84
N SER A 448 -32.79 -25.67 -15.42
CA SER A 448 -33.04 -24.48 -16.27
C SER A 448 -33.61 -24.90 -17.63
N PRO A 449 -34.70 -24.28 -18.12
CA PRO A 449 -35.13 -24.36 -19.50
C PRO A 449 -34.82 -23.07 -20.22
N PHE A 450 -33.57 -22.87 -20.66
CA PHE A 450 -33.22 -21.93 -21.72
C PHE A 450 -31.90 -22.35 -22.37
N LEU A 451 -32.04 -23.21 -23.41
CA LEU A 451 -31.16 -23.31 -24.56
C LEU A 451 -32.07 -23.18 -25.77
N GLY A 452 -31.92 -22.09 -26.46
CA GLY A 452 -32.44 -21.76 -27.76
C GLY A 452 -31.52 -20.69 -28.33
#